data_9f8a4d786290206935649f16853b8122
#
_entry.id   9f8a4d786290206935649f16853b8122
#
_cell.length_a   1.000
_cell.length_b   1.000
_cell.length_c   1.000
_cell.angle_alpha   90.00
_cell.angle_beta   90.00
_cell.angle_gamma   90.00
#
_symmetry.space_group_name_H-M   'P 1'
#
loop_
_entity.id
_entity.type
_entity.pdbx_description
1 polymer ?
#
loop_
_entity_poly.entity_id
_entity_poly.type
_entity_poly.pdbx_seq_one_letter_code
_entity_poly.pdbx_strand_id
1 'polypeptide(L)'
;MSNTTAKNDGVNRAKLYQLALFPLNNGATNVYFVLILSYVAQFGSSILQLGLYASLMVTIMRICDAITDPIIGALMDRTSTRWGKFRPFMVIGSVIMAISVICLYILLPLVPETMMAMRYILFTLIYFVWVIGYTFQTSVTRAGQTVLTNDPNQRPMFTIFNTIGSMLGMGVMQFLIPLIKNAYNILDESGAVVVSGYARPELYAIITPIGIGVSVLLTILGIAEKDRPEYYGIGGSKQEKVKLSEYMEIIRNNKPMKRLMVAGAGCKLALAIATNTTVLLALYGILMGNYDSLYLPMMILGYVFAVPFFLLSVRTSQKKGQKASLQKYVGIALVC
;
A
#
# COMPACT_ATOMS: atom_id res chain seq x y z
N MET A 1 -16.92 35.49 16.74
CA MET A 1 -16.61 34.40 17.64
C MET A 1 -17.90 33.63 17.95
N SER A 2 -18.48 32.94 17.05
CA SER A 2 -19.74 32.22 17.26
C SER A 2 -19.44 30.74 17.41
N ASN A 3 -19.53 30.25 18.64
CA ASN A 3 -19.71 28.85 18.96
C ASN A 3 -21.06 28.39 18.39
N THR A 4 -21.05 27.94 17.16
CA THR A 4 -22.16 27.17 16.62
C THR A 4 -22.00 25.74 17.13
N THR A 5 -22.60 25.47 18.29
CA THR A 5 -22.99 24.12 18.70
C THR A 5 -23.94 23.58 17.65
N ALA A 6 -23.37 22.90 16.66
CA ALA A 6 -24.14 22.17 15.67
C ALA A 6 -24.95 21.10 16.40
N LYS A 7 -26.26 21.23 16.33
CA LYS A 7 -27.26 20.26 16.77
C LYS A 7 -26.84 18.88 16.23
N ASN A 8 -26.66 17.93 17.11
CA ASN A 8 -26.19 16.59 16.81
C ASN A 8 -27.27 15.81 16.02
N ASP A 9 -27.31 15.97 14.71
CA ASP A 9 -28.18 15.20 13.82
C ASP A 9 -27.63 13.77 13.58
N GLY A 10 -26.73 13.29 14.43
CA GLY A 10 -26.06 11.97 14.25
C GLY A 10 -25.07 11.93 13.08
N VAL A 11 -24.88 13.05 12.37
CA VAL A 11 -23.95 13.13 11.23
C VAL A 11 -22.60 13.68 11.70
N ASN A 12 -21.58 12.84 11.63
CA ASN A 12 -20.19 13.24 11.86
C ASN A 12 -19.56 13.68 10.53
N ARG A 13 -19.18 14.96 10.44
CA ARG A 13 -18.49 15.53 9.27
C ARG A 13 -17.03 15.79 9.60
N ALA A 14 -16.16 15.43 8.70
CA ALA A 14 -14.74 15.76 8.76
C ALA A 14 -14.46 17.13 8.14
N LYS A 15 -13.43 17.80 8.63
CA LYS A 15 -12.89 19.01 7.98
C LYS A 15 -12.15 18.61 6.70
N LEU A 16 -12.06 19.52 5.72
CA LEU A 16 -11.44 19.22 4.43
C LEU A 16 -10.00 18.72 4.57
N TYR A 17 -9.21 19.33 5.45
CA TYR A 17 -7.83 18.90 5.68
C TYR A 17 -7.74 17.47 6.24
N GLN A 18 -8.70 17.03 7.06
CA GLN A 18 -8.74 15.67 7.60
C GLN A 18 -9.06 14.66 6.50
N LEU A 19 -10.02 15.03 5.62
CA LEU A 19 -10.37 14.21 4.45
C LEU A 19 -9.24 14.11 3.44
N ALA A 20 -8.33 15.08 3.38
CA ALA A 20 -7.18 15.08 2.50
C ALA A 20 -5.97 14.38 3.13
N LEU A 21 -5.52 14.83 4.32
CA LEU A 21 -4.25 14.40 4.91
C LEU A 21 -4.28 12.94 5.37
N PHE A 22 -5.37 12.47 5.97
CA PHE A 22 -5.43 11.11 6.45
C PHE A 22 -5.37 10.07 5.32
N PRO A 23 -6.15 10.18 4.23
CA PRO A 23 -6.01 9.26 3.09
C PRO A 23 -4.67 9.38 2.37
N LEU A 24 -4.05 10.57 2.32
CA LEU A 24 -2.72 10.75 1.72
C LEU A 24 -1.64 9.92 2.42
N ASN A 25 -1.84 9.53 3.69
CA ASN A 25 -0.97 8.55 4.34
C ASN A 25 -0.83 7.22 3.57
N ASN A 26 -1.85 6.87 2.78
CA ASN A 26 -1.75 5.74 1.87
C ASN A 26 -0.61 5.91 0.83
N GLY A 27 -0.25 7.14 0.50
CA GLY A 27 0.92 7.43 -0.33
C GLY A 27 2.23 6.97 0.32
N ALA A 28 2.45 7.32 1.59
CA ALA A 28 3.62 6.88 2.34
C ALA A 28 3.67 5.34 2.47
N THR A 29 2.52 4.71 2.72
CA THR A 29 2.41 3.24 2.74
C THR A 29 2.78 2.62 1.39
N ASN A 30 2.34 3.23 0.28
CA ASN A 30 2.65 2.72 -1.06
C ASN A 30 4.10 2.94 -1.49
N VAL A 31 4.81 3.91 -0.92
CA VAL A 31 6.27 4.02 -1.08
C VAL A 31 6.95 2.74 -0.62
N TYR A 32 6.66 2.28 0.60
CA TYR A 32 7.22 1.01 1.11
C TYR A 32 6.70 -0.22 0.37
N PHE A 33 5.44 -0.18 -0.07
CA PHE A 33 4.85 -1.24 -0.87
C PHE A 33 5.61 -1.46 -2.18
N VAL A 34 5.95 -0.39 -2.89
CA VAL A 34 6.73 -0.50 -4.14
C VAL A 34 8.15 -0.98 -3.86
N LEU A 35 8.81 -0.49 -2.80
CA LEU A 35 10.14 -0.97 -2.41
C LEU A 35 10.14 -2.50 -2.24
N ILE A 36 9.17 -3.04 -1.57
CA ILE A 36 9.13 -4.47 -1.28
C ILE A 36 8.54 -5.26 -2.46
N LEU A 37 7.39 -4.86 -3.00
CA LEU A 37 6.73 -5.66 -4.03
C LEU A 37 7.48 -5.65 -5.36
N SER A 38 8.02 -4.49 -5.74
CA SER A 38 8.63 -4.33 -7.06
C SER A 38 10.12 -4.65 -7.07
N TYR A 39 10.85 -4.35 -6.01
CA TYR A 39 12.31 -4.43 -6.03
C TYR A 39 12.90 -5.55 -5.18
N VAL A 40 12.19 -6.04 -4.16
CA VAL A 40 12.77 -7.06 -3.26
C VAL A 40 13.04 -8.39 -3.94
N ALA A 41 12.20 -8.78 -4.90
CA ALA A 41 12.42 -10.04 -5.64
C ALA A 41 13.69 -9.96 -6.50
N GLN A 42 13.89 -8.83 -7.19
CA GLN A 42 15.09 -8.60 -7.99
C GLN A 42 16.33 -8.49 -7.10
N PHE A 43 16.27 -7.70 -6.03
CA PHE A 43 17.37 -7.54 -5.07
C PHE A 43 17.73 -8.87 -4.41
N GLY A 44 16.73 -9.63 -3.97
CA GLY A 44 16.91 -10.94 -3.36
C GLY A 44 17.54 -11.97 -4.29
N SER A 45 17.18 -11.96 -5.58
CA SER A 45 17.77 -12.88 -6.55
C SER A 45 19.18 -12.47 -7.00
N SER A 46 19.43 -11.17 -7.20
CA SER A 46 20.71 -10.69 -7.75
C SER A 46 21.79 -10.46 -6.68
N ILE A 47 21.43 -9.91 -5.50
CA ILE A 47 22.38 -9.53 -4.45
C ILE A 47 22.46 -10.57 -3.34
N LEU A 48 21.31 -11.05 -2.87
CA LEU A 48 21.28 -12.05 -1.81
C LEU A 48 21.50 -13.49 -2.35
N GLN A 49 21.50 -13.64 -3.66
CA GLN A 49 21.66 -14.94 -4.36
C GLN A 49 20.58 -15.97 -4.00
N LEU A 50 19.38 -15.48 -3.60
CA LEU A 50 18.27 -16.35 -3.23
C LEU A 50 17.52 -16.92 -4.45
N GLY A 51 17.85 -16.48 -5.66
CA GLY A 51 17.24 -16.96 -6.90
C GLY A 51 15.71 -16.86 -6.90
N LEU A 52 15.05 -17.93 -7.34
CA LEU A 52 13.60 -18.04 -7.40
C LEU A 52 12.92 -17.95 -6.02
N TYR A 53 13.63 -18.27 -4.93
CA TYR A 53 13.08 -18.23 -3.58
C TYR A 53 12.55 -16.84 -3.21
N ALA A 54 13.27 -15.77 -3.59
CA ALA A 54 12.83 -14.41 -3.32
C ALA A 54 11.47 -14.13 -3.97
N SER A 55 11.25 -14.53 -5.21
CA SER A 55 9.97 -14.37 -5.92
C SER A 55 8.86 -15.24 -5.35
N LEU A 56 9.17 -16.47 -4.93
CA LEU A 56 8.21 -17.35 -4.25
C LEU A 56 7.76 -16.75 -2.92
N MET A 57 8.69 -16.19 -2.13
CA MET A 57 8.36 -15.55 -0.86
C MET A 57 7.44 -14.34 -1.05
N VAL A 58 7.62 -13.53 -2.10
CA VAL A 58 6.68 -12.45 -2.42
C VAL A 58 5.25 -12.98 -2.59
N THR A 59 5.10 -14.12 -3.26
CA THR A 59 3.77 -14.74 -3.47
C THR A 59 3.21 -15.32 -2.17
N ILE A 60 4.02 -16.06 -1.41
CA ILE A 60 3.61 -16.69 -0.13
C ILE A 60 3.20 -15.61 0.87
N MET A 61 3.93 -14.51 0.96
CA MET A 61 3.61 -13.41 1.88
C MET A 61 2.30 -12.71 1.53
N ARG A 62 1.84 -12.76 0.26
CA ARG A 62 0.49 -12.31 -0.12
C ARG A 62 -0.62 -13.20 0.45
N ILE A 63 -0.36 -14.48 0.60
CA ILE A 63 -1.29 -15.40 1.27
C ILE A 63 -1.29 -15.11 2.78
N CYS A 64 -0.13 -14.82 3.35
CA CYS A 64 -0.02 -14.40 4.76
C CYS A 64 -0.81 -13.10 5.02
N ASP A 65 -0.80 -12.12 4.11
CA ASP A 65 -1.62 -10.90 4.21
C ASP A 65 -3.10 -11.23 4.42
N ALA A 66 -3.64 -12.19 3.66
CA ALA A 66 -5.04 -12.59 3.77
C ALA A 66 -5.40 -13.19 5.15
N ILE A 67 -4.42 -13.76 5.85
CA ILE A 67 -4.59 -14.31 7.21
C ILE A 67 -4.39 -13.21 8.25
N THR A 68 -3.41 -12.35 8.09
CA THR A 68 -3.07 -11.30 9.05
C THR A 68 -4.09 -10.16 9.06
N ASP A 69 -4.71 -9.81 7.92
CA ASP A 69 -5.70 -8.74 7.81
C ASP A 69 -6.85 -8.88 8.82
N PRO A 70 -7.57 -10.03 8.92
CA PRO A 70 -8.64 -10.22 9.91
C PRO A 70 -8.15 -10.20 11.35
N ILE A 71 -6.97 -10.75 11.62
CA ILE A 71 -6.39 -10.81 12.98
C ILE A 71 -6.07 -9.39 13.46
N ILE A 72 -5.43 -8.60 12.62
CA ILE A 72 -5.05 -7.22 12.94
C ILE A 72 -6.31 -6.34 13.04
N GLY A 73 -7.31 -6.55 12.18
CA GLY A 73 -8.60 -5.89 12.30
C GLY A 73 -9.26 -6.16 13.67
N ALA A 74 -9.30 -7.43 14.10
CA ALA A 74 -9.84 -7.80 15.41
C ALA A 74 -9.01 -7.25 16.59
N LEU A 75 -7.69 -7.21 16.46
CA LEU A 75 -6.80 -6.61 17.46
C LEU A 75 -7.07 -5.11 17.59
N MET A 76 -7.19 -4.41 16.47
CA MET A 76 -7.49 -3.00 16.41
C MET A 76 -8.85 -2.67 17.04
N ASP A 77 -9.85 -3.52 16.82
CA ASP A 77 -11.18 -3.33 17.40
C ASP A 77 -11.21 -3.49 18.93
N ARG A 78 -10.29 -4.26 19.47
CA ARG A 78 -10.14 -4.46 20.93
C ARG A 78 -9.24 -3.45 21.60
N THR A 79 -8.48 -2.67 20.82
CA THR A 79 -7.49 -1.73 21.36
C THR A 79 -8.12 -0.37 21.59
N SER A 80 -7.92 0.17 22.79
CA SER A 80 -8.27 1.53 23.16
C SER A 80 -7.13 2.11 23.97
N THR A 81 -6.45 3.12 23.44
CA THR A 81 -5.31 3.76 24.10
C THR A 81 -5.58 5.23 24.37
N ARG A 82 -4.75 5.87 25.20
CA ARG A 82 -4.79 7.32 25.45
C ARG A 82 -4.55 8.14 24.16
N TRP A 83 -3.87 7.55 23.17
CA TRP A 83 -3.58 8.18 21.87
C TRP A 83 -4.67 7.92 20.83
N GLY A 84 -5.75 7.24 21.21
CA GLY A 84 -6.80 6.81 20.33
C GLY A 84 -6.69 5.33 19.93
N LYS A 85 -7.50 4.94 18.97
CA LYS A 85 -7.57 3.56 18.45
C LYS A 85 -6.63 3.34 17.26
N PHE A 86 -6.52 4.32 16.37
CA PHE A 86 -5.87 4.18 15.06
C PHE A 86 -4.43 4.66 15.04
N ARG A 87 -4.14 5.79 15.70
CA ARG A 87 -2.81 6.41 15.70
C ARG A 87 -1.68 5.49 16.14
N PRO A 88 -1.81 4.69 17.23
CA PRO A 88 -0.75 3.78 17.64
C PRO A 88 -0.38 2.77 16.57
N PHE A 89 -1.38 2.18 15.90
CA PHE A 89 -1.15 1.19 14.85
C PHE A 89 -0.48 1.81 13.62
N MET A 90 -0.82 3.05 13.26
CA MET A 90 -0.16 3.75 12.16
C MET A 90 1.31 4.03 12.46
N VAL A 91 1.61 4.53 13.65
CA VAL A 91 3.01 4.82 14.05
C VAL A 91 3.81 3.52 14.14
N ILE A 92 3.31 2.52 14.85
CA ILE A 92 3.97 1.23 14.99
C ILE A 92 4.15 0.56 13.62
N GLY A 93 3.11 0.55 12.78
CA GLY A 93 3.18 -0.01 11.44
C GLY A 93 4.23 0.66 10.56
N SER A 94 4.30 2.00 10.58
CA SER A 94 5.33 2.76 9.83
C SER A 94 6.74 2.41 10.31
N VAL A 95 6.95 2.34 11.62
CA VAL A 95 8.25 2.00 12.20
C VAL A 95 8.65 0.57 11.85
N ILE A 96 7.74 -0.39 11.97
CA ILE A 96 7.99 -1.78 11.58
C ILE A 96 8.37 -1.88 10.11
N MET A 97 7.62 -1.24 9.21
CA MET A 97 7.92 -1.26 7.78
C MET A 97 9.29 -0.66 7.48
N ALA A 98 9.64 0.45 8.12
CA ALA A 98 10.92 1.11 7.92
C ALA A 98 12.10 0.28 8.41
N ILE A 99 12.01 -0.27 9.62
CA ILE A 99 13.04 -1.15 10.17
C ILE A 99 13.20 -2.39 9.28
N SER A 100 12.10 -2.97 8.82
CA SER A 100 12.15 -4.14 7.93
C SER A 100 12.84 -3.82 6.59
N VAL A 101 12.61 -2.64 6.01
CA VAL A 101 13.31 -2.20 4.78
C VAL A 101 14.81 -2.05 5.04
N ILE A 102 15.20 -1.41 6.14
CA ILE A 102 16.62 -1.31 6.54
C ILE A 102 17.24 -2.69 6.72
N CYS A 103 16.56 -3.58 7.44
CA CYS A 103 17.05 -4.94 7.66
C CYS A 103 17.20 -5.72 6.34
N LEU A 104 16.22 -5.60 5.43
CA LEU A 104 16.23 -6.34 4.17
C LEU A 104 17.32 -5.85 3.20
N TYR A 105 17.46 -4.53 3.04
CA TYR A 105 18.34 -3.96 2.03
C TYR A 105 19.75 -3.66 2.54
N ILE A 106 19.94 -3.38 3.84
CA ILE A 106 21.25 -3.00 4.40
C ILE A 106 21.86 -4.14 5.21
N LEU A 107 21.12 -4.69 6.19
CA LEU A 107 21.68 -5.64 7.14
C LEU A 107 21.81 -7.05 6.57
N LEU A 108 20.81 -7.50 5.81
CA LEU A 108 20.80 -8.85 5.26
C LEU A 108 21.94 -9.12 4.27
N PRO A 109 22.36 -8.20 3.40
CA PRO A 109 23.53 -8.38 2.55
C PRO A 109 24.85 -8.56 3.31
N LEU A 110 24.94 -8.12 4.56
CA LEU A 110 26.14 -8.29 5.40
C LEU A 110 26.32 -9.74 5.87
N VAL A 111 25.29 -10.58 5.77
CA VAL A 111 25.40 -12.01 6.08
C VAL A 111 26.27 -12.68 5.00
N PRO A 112 27.35 -13.40 5.37
CA PRO A 112 28.23 -14.05 4.40
C PRO A 112 27.50 -15.04 3.48
N GLU A 113 27.98 -15.18 2.24
CA GLU A 113 27.44 -16.13 1.29
C GLU A 113 27.59 -17.58 1.76
N THR A 114 28.58 -17.87 2.58
CA THR A 114 28.76 -19.19 3.19
C THR A 114 27.59 -19.59 4.11
N MET A 115 26.78 -18.63 4.56
CA MET A 115 25.64 -18.84 5.44
C MET A 115 24.29 -18.70 4.70
N MET A 116 24.15 -19.33 3.52
CA MET A 116 22.94 -19.23 2.72
C MET A 116 21.66 -19.59 3.47
N ALA A 117 21.66 -20.64 4.29
CA ALA A 117 20.52 -21.03 5.11
C ALA A 117 20.04 -19.86 6.02
N MET A 118 20.98 -19.12 6.59
CA MET A 118 20.67 -17.96 7.41
C MET A 118 20.05 -16.82 6.59
N ARG A 119 20.54 -16.58 5.36
CA ARG A 119 19.95 -15.61 4.43
C ARG A 119 18.49 -15.95 4.10
N TYR A 120 18.17 -17.23 3.83
CA TYR A 120 16.79 -17.68 3.58
C TYR A 120 15.88 -17.44 4.78
N ILE A 121 16.31 -17.82 5.97
CA ILE A 121 15.54 -17.68 7.21
C ILE A 121 15.31 -16.20 7.53
N LEU A 122 16.36 -15.38 7.53
CA LEU A 122 16.27 -13.96 7.85
C LEU A 122 15.43 -13.22 6.83
N PHE A 123 15.59 -13.50 5.52
CA PHE A 123 14.76 -12.91 4.48
C PHE A 123 13.27 -13.17 4.74
N THR A 124 12.91 -14.41 5.03
CA THR A 124 11.53 -14.80 5.31
C THR A 124 10.98 -14.11 6.56
N LEU A 125 11.74 -14.11 7.65
CA LEU A 125 11.32 -13.50 8.92
C LEU A 125 11.15 -11.98 8.80
N ILE A 126 12.12 -11.29 8.20
CA ILE A 126 12.08 -9.83 8.04
C ILE A 126 10.93 -9.45 7.11
N TYR A 127 10.73 -10.21 6.03
CA TYR A 127 9.61 -9.96 5.11
C TYR A 127 8.27 -10.19 5.80
N PHE A 128 8.12 -11.24 6.60
CA PHE A 128 6.90 -11.50 7.37
C PHE A 128 6.60 -10.37 8.38
N VAL A 129 7.61 -9.87 9.08
CA VAL A 129 7.49 -8.71 9.98
C VAL A 129 7.05 -7.46 9.20
N TRP A 130 7.60 -7.25 8.01
CA TRP A 130 7.17 -6.16 7.15
C TRP A 130 5.69 -6.28 6.76
N VAL A 131 5.21 -7.49 6.43
CA VAL A 131 3.80 -7.77 6.13
C VAL A 131 2.89 -7.33 7.28
N ILE A 132 3.26 -7.64 8.52
CA ILE A 132 2.50 -7.20 9.71
C ILE A 132 2.42 -5.67 9.77
N GLY A 133 3.54 -4.97 9.59
CA GLY A 133 3.59 -3.50 9.57
C GLY A 133 2.71 -2.90 8.46
N TYR A 134 2.76 -3.49 7.26
CA TYR A 134 1.95 -3.09 6.13
C TYR A 134 0.45 -3.31 6.40
N THR A 135 0.07 -4.43 6.99
CA THR A 135 -1.32 -4.72 7.37
C THR A 135 -1.83 -3.74 8.42
N PHE A 136 -1.01 -3.31 9.38
CA PHE A 136 -1.38 -2.25 10.32
C PHE A 136 -1.77 -0.97 9.59
N GLN A 137 -0.94 -0.50 8.66
CA GLN A 137 -1.20 0.72 7.90
C GLN A 137 -2.46 0.64 7.03
N THR A 138 -2.61 -0.44 6.28
CA THR A 138 -3.73 -0.61 5.34
C THR A 138 -5.05 -0.79 6.07
N SER A 139 -5.07 -1.54 7.17
CA SER A 139 -6.28 -1.75 7.98
C SER A 139 -6.74 -0.45 8.63
N VAL A 140 -5.81 0.34 9.19
CA VAL A 140 -6.15 1.63 9.78
C VAL A 140 -6.64 2.63 8.73
N THR A 141 -6.02 2.70 7.57
CA THR A 141 -6.46 3.60 6.50
C THR A 141 -7.90 3.32 6.08
N ARG A 142 -8.30 2.06 6.04
CA ARG A 142 -9.67 1.65 5.71
C ARG A 142 -10.65 1.90 6.86
N ALA A 143 -10.29 1.49 8.07
CA ALA A 143 -11.16 1.61 9.23
C ALA A 143 -11.29 3.06 9.73
N GLY A 144 -10.25 3.87 9.65
CA GLY A 144 -10.23 5.26 10.07
C GLY A 144 -11.20 6.15 9.28
N GLN A 145 -11.55 5.77 8.05
CA GLN A 145 -12.58 6.46 7.28
C GLN A 145 -13.91 6.52 8.04
N THR A 146 -14.28 5.46 8.74
CA THR A 146 -15.55 5.38 9.47
C THR A 146 -15.63 6.34 10.65
N VAL A 147 -14.49 6.68 11.23
CA VAL A 147 -14.38 7.63 12.35
C VAL A 147 -14.32 9.07 11.85
N LEU A 148 -13.69 9.30 10.69
CA LEU A 148 -13.60 10.64 10.12
C LEU A 148 -14.96 11.18 9.71
N THR A 149 -15.74 10.38 8.99
CA THR A 149 -17.05 10.83 8.49
C THR A 149 -18.01 9.66 8.28
N ASN A 150 -19.27 9.89 8.65
CA ASN A 150 -20.40 9.05 8.27
C ASN A 150 -21.29 9.73 7.20
N ASP A 151 -20.93 10.94 6.76
CA ASP A 151 -21.66 11.66 5.71
C ASP A 151 -21.43 11.00 4.34
N PRO A 152 -22.49 10.50 3.67
CA PRO A 152 -22.39 9.88 2.36
C PRO A 152 -21.76 10.81 1.30
N ASN A 153 -21.91 12.13 1.44
CA ASN A 153 -21.36 13.10 0.47
C ASN A 153 -19.85 13.27 0.63
N GLN A 154 -19.30 13.04 1.81
CA GLN A 154 -17.85 13.15 2.08
C GLN A 154 -17.07 11.88 1.75
N ARG A 155 -17.71 10.70 1.74
CA ARG A 155 -17.05 9.42 1.42
C ARG A 155 -16.38 9.38 0.04
N PRO A 156 -16.98 9.91 -1.04
CA PRO A 156 -16.32 9.99 -2.35
C PRO A 156 -15.05 10.85 -2.32
N MET A 157 -15.05 11.96 -1.57
CA MET A 157 -13.86 12.82 -1.42
C MET A 157 -12.71 12.06 -0.73
N PHE A 158 -13.01 11.32 0.33
CA PHE A 158 -12.02 10.45 0.98
C PHE A 158 -11.41 9.47 -0.03
N THR A 159 -12.23 8.81 -0.83
CA THR A 159 -11.77 7.85 -1.85
C THR A 159 -10.89 8.52 -2.90
N ILE A 160 -11.23 9.75 -3.33
CA ILE A 160 -10.42 10.51 -4.29
C ILE A 160 -9.04 10.80 -3.71
N PHE A 161 -8.95 11.36 -2.49
CA PHE A 161 -7.66 11.65 -1.84
C PHE A 161 -6.86 10.39 -1.55
N ASN A 162 -7.52 9.30 -1.16
CA ASN A 162 -6.87 8.01 -0.95
C ASN A 162 -6.26 7.44 -2.24
N THR A 163 -6.96 7.58 -3.36
CA THR A 163 -6.47 7.16 -4.67
C THR A 163 -5.32 8.04 -5.14
N ILE A 164 -5.45 9.36 -5.00
CA ILE A 164 -4.37 10.31 -5.32
C ILE A 164 -3.13 9.99 -4.48
N GLY A 165 -3.27 9.80 -3.17
CA GLY A 165 -2.17 9.41 -2.30
C GLY A 165 -1.49 8.12 -2.74
N SER A 166 -2.29 7.09 -3.06
CA SER A 166 -1.77 5.82 -3.58
C SER A 166 -1.00 5.99 -4.89
N MET A 167 -1.56 6.73 -5.84
CA MET A 167 -0.90 6.98 -7.13
C MET A 167 0.39 7.78 -6.97
N LEU A 168 0.39 8.80 -6.11
CA LEU A 168 1.60 9.58 -5.82
C LEU A 168 2.69 8.73 -5.17
N GLY A 169 2.34 7.94 -4.15
CA GLY A 169 3.32 7.07 -3.47
C GLY A 169 3.92 6.02 -4.39
N MET A 170 3.09 5.33 -5.17
CA MET A 170 3.55 4.34 -6.15
C MET A 170 4.34 5.02 -7.27
N GLY A 171 3.81 6.10 -7.85
CA GLY A 171 4.41 6.80 -8.98
C GLY A 171 5.78 7.40 -8.61
N VAL A 172 5.85 8.12 -7.50
CA VAL A 172 7.11 8.71 -7.03
C VAL A 172 8.21 7.65 -6.95
N MET A 173 7.92 6.48 -6.38
CA MET A 173 8.92 5.42 -6.26
C MET A 173 9.29 4.77 -7.58
N GLN A 174 8.29 4.52 -8.43
CA GLN A 174 8.53 3.92 -9.74
C GLN A 174 9.32 4.83 -10.68
N PHE A 175 9.21 6.17 -10.51
CA PHE A 175 10.02 7.13 -11.25
C PHE A 175 11.35 7.45 -10.58
N LEU A 176 11.35 7.65 -9.26
CA LEU A 176 12.52 8.10 -8.51
C LEU A 176 13.66 7.09 -8.56
N ILE A 177 13.37 5.81 -8.32
CA ILE A 177 14.42 4.78 -8.29
C ILE A 177 15.13 4.65 -9.65
N PRO A 178 14.44 4.53 -10.81
CA PRO A 178 15.12 4.51 -12.11
C PRO A 178 15.89 5.79 -12.42
N LEU A 179 15.43 6.96 -11.98
CA LEU A 179 16.11 8.24 -12.22
C LEU A 179 17.42 8.35 -11.45
N ILE A 180 17.41 7.95 -10.16
CA ILE A 180 18.59 8.11 -9.30
C ILE A 180 19.56 6.91 -9.35
N LYS A 181 19.14 5.77 -9.93
CA LYS A 181 19.98 4.56 -10.01
C LYS A 181 21.35 4.84 -10.63
N ASN A 182 21.39 5.72 -11.63
CA ASN A 182 22.64 6.04 -12.35
C ASN A 182 23.69 6.71 -11.44
N ALA A 183 23.25 7.47 -10.43
CA ALA A 183 24.16 8.05 -9.43
C ALA A 183 24.77 6.99 -8.49
N TYR A 184 24.17 5.81 -8.43
CA TYR A 184 24.65 4.69 -7.61
C TYR A 184 25.32 3.59 -8.43
N ASN A 185 25.44 3.76 -9.75
CA ASN A 185 26.21 2.81 -10.58
C ASN A 185 27.70 2.88 -10.21
N ILE A 186 28.35 1.72 -10.16
CA ILE A 186 29.82 1.64 -10.12
C ILE A 186 30.28 1.40 -11.54
N LEU A 187 31.15 2.31 -12.01
CA LEU A 187 31.73 2.29 -13.35
C LEU A 187 33.17 1.77 -13.27
N ASP A 188 33.64 1.09 -14.30
CA ASP A 188 35.04 0.75 -14.49
C ASP A 188 35.82 1.93 -15.10
N GLU A 189 37.12 1.75 -15.35
CA GLU A 189 38.00 2.76 -15.96
C GLU A 189 37.55 3.13 -17.39
N SER A 190 36.80 2.26 -18.06
CA SER A 190 36.25 2.49 -19.40
C SER A 190 34.89 3.24 -19.39
N GLY A 191 34.32 3.47 -18.20
CA GLY A 191 33.00 4.06 -18.03
C GLY A 191 31.85 3.06 -18.20
N ALA A 192 32.14 1.75 -18.28
CA ALA A 192 31.11 0.72 -18.32
C ALA A 192 30.56 0.43 -16.92
N VAL A 193 29.26 0.12 -16.81
CA VAL A 193 28.62 -0.20 -15.54
C VAL A 193 29.01 -1.60 -15.08
N VAL A 194 29.81 -1.68 -14.02
CA VAL A 194 30.22 -2.95 -13.38
C VAL A 194 29.16 -3.40 -12.38
N VAL A 195 28.64 -2.45 -11.56
CA VAL A 195 27.55 -2.75 -10.62
C VAL A 195 26.42 -1.76 -10.87
N SER A 196 25.24 -2.29 -11.19
CA SER A 196 24.05 -1.47 -11.38
C SER A 196 23.61 -0.82 -10.07
N GLY A 197 23.17 0.43 -10.13
CA GLY A 197 22.59 1.11 -8.97
C GLY A 197 21.39 0.37 -8.33
N TYR A 198 20.70 -0.46 -9.08
CA TYR A 198 19.65 -1.32 -8.50
C TYR A 198 20.18 -2.37 -7.50
N ALA A 199 21.44 -2.70 -7.57
CA ALA A 199 22.11 -3.62 -6.64
C ALA A 199 22.64 -2.91 -5.38
N ARG A 200 22.54 -1.58 -5.32
CA ARG A 200 23.08 -0.78 -4.20
C ARG A 200 22.05 -0.63 -3.08
N PRO A 201 22.34 -1.13 -1.86
CA PRO A 201 21.43 -1.02 -0.73
C PRO A 201 21.07 0.43 -0.36
N GLU A 202 22.03 1.33 -0.55
CA GLU A 202 21.90 2.75 -0.20
C GLU A 202 20.79 3.45 -0.98
N LEU A 203 20.54 3.01 -2.21
CA LEU A 203 19.44 3.51 -3.05
C LEU A 203 18.08 3.36 -2.37
N TYR A 204 17.87 2.26 -1.67
CA TYR A 204 16.60 1.94 -1.02
C TYR A 204 16.52 2.53 0.39
N ALA A 205 17.65 2.63 1.07
CA ALA A 205 17.73 3.10 2.45
C ALA A 205 17.40 4.58 2.61
N ILE A 206 17.81 5.43 1.66
CA ILE A 206 17.62 6.89 1.72
C ILE A 206 16.13 7.29 1.80
N ILE A 207 15.25 6.47 1.30
CA ILE A 207 13.82 6.75 1.24
C ILE A 207 13.11 6.46 2.58
N THR A 208 13.68 5.56 3.36
CA THR A 208 13.07 5.07 4.60
C THR A 208 12.75 6.16 5.62
N PRO A 209 13.67 7.05 6.01
CA PRO A 209 13.36 8.10 6.98
C PRO A 209 12.33 9.11 6.48
N ILE A 210 12.33 9.40 5.16
CA ILE A 210 11.33 10.29 4.55
C ILE A 210 9.93 9.67 4.65
N GLY A 211 9.80 8.39 4.33
CA GLY A 211 8.53 7.67 4.41
C GLY A 211 7.96 7.63 5.83
N ILE A 212 8.81 7.38 6.84
CA ILE A 212 8.38 7.41 8.26
C ILE A 212 7.91 8.82 8.63
N GLY A 213 8.71 9.83 8.37
CA GLY A 213 8.39 11.20 8.74
C GLY A 213 7.07 11.67 8.14
N VAL A 214 6.85 11.41 6.86
CA VAL A 214 5.60 11.75 6.16
C VAL A 214 4.42 10.97 6.74
N SER A 215 4.57 9.66 6.94
CA SER A 215 3.48 8.83 7.47
C SER A 215 3.05 9.26 8.89
N VAL A 216 4.02 9.48 9.78
CA VAL A 216 3.74 9.92 11.15
C VAL A 216 3.09 11.30 11.16
N LEU A 217 3.60 12.23 10.37
CA LEU A 217 3.07 13.59 10.29
C LEU A 217 1.63 13.60 9.76
N LEU A 218 1.36 12.91 8.66
CA LEU A 218 0.03 12.81 8.07
C LEU A 218 -0.97 12.14 9.02
N THR A 219 -0.51 11.14 9.77
CA THR A 219 -1.30 10.45 10.79
C THR A 219 -1.73 11.39 11.89
N ILE A 220 -0.77 12.13 12.47
CA ILE A 220 -1.04 13.05 13.58
C ILE A 220 -1.98 14.17 13.13
N LEU A 221 -1.69 14.81 11.99
CA LEU A 221 -2.47 15.93 11.50
C LEU A 221 -3.84 15.52 10.98
N GLY A 222 -3.94 14.35 10.33
CA GLY A 222 -5.16 13.94 9.65
C GLY A 222 -6.24 13.38 10.57
N ILE A 223 -5.90 12.60 11.60
CA ILE A 223 -6.88 11.86 12.38
C ILE A 223 -6.91 12.24 13.87
N ALA A 224 -5.93 12.99 14.37
CA ALA A 224 -5.75 13.22 15.81
C ALA A 224 -6.99 13.79 16.53
N GLU A 225 -7.73 14.65 15.87
CA GLU A 225 -8.93 15.28 16.43
C GLU A 225 -10.11 14.29 16.53
N LYS A 226 -10.21 13.37 15.56
CA LYS A 226 -11.32 12.42 15.42
C LYS A 226 -11.04 11.03 16.02
N ASP A 227 -9.78 10.70 16.28
CA ASP A 227 -9.40 9.43 16.90
C ASP A 227 -9.58 9.49 18.42
N ARG A 228 -10.83 9.63 18.84
CA ARG A 228 -11.29 9.70 20.23
C ARG A 228 -12.52 8.84 20.44
N PRO A 229 -12.74 8.33 21.68
CA PRO A 229 -13.90 7.48 22.00
C PRO A 229 -15.25 8.08 21.62
N GLU A 230 -15.36 9.42 21.63
CA GLU A 230 -16.58 10.16 21.30
C GLU A 230 -17.05 9.95 19.86
N TYR A 231 -16.13 9.62 18.96
CA TYR A 231 -16.40 9.41 17.53
C TYR A 231 -16.51 7.94 17.12
N TYR A 232 -16.22 6.99 18.05
CA TYR A 232 -16.30 5.57 17.75
C TYR A 232 -17.76 5.12 17.76
N GLY A 233 -18.20 4.53 16.64
CA GLY A 233 -19.57 3.99 16.54
C GLY A 233 -20.68 5.01 16.31
N ILE A 234 -20.37 6.27 16.00
CA ILE A 234 -21.38 7.25 15.61
C ILE A 234 -22.08 6.77 14.32
N GLY A 235 -23.39 6.53 14.40
CA GLY A 235 -24.20 6.03 13.27
C GLY A 235 -24.28 4.52 13.14
N GLY A 236 -23.72 3.75 14.07
CA GLY A 236 -23.84 2.29 14.16
C GLY A 236 -24.32 1.86 15.55
N SER A 237 -25.04 0.72 15.62
CA SER A 237 -25.33 0.03 16.89
C SER A 237 -24.03 -0.25 17.64
N LYS A 238 -24.09 -0.27 18.99
CA LYS A 238 -22.97 -0.67 19.85
C LYS A 238 -22.22 -1.84 19.22
N GLN A 239 -20.92 -1.68 18.98
CA GLN A 239 -20.10 -2.75 18.44
C GLN A 239 -20.11 -3.92 19.45
N GLU A 240 -20.98 -4.90 19.23
CA GLU A 240 -20.84 -6.20 19.87
C GLU A 240 -19.51 -6.81 19.44
N LYS A 241 -18.79 -7.40 20.39
CA LYS A 241 -17.50 -8.06 20.12
C LYS A 241 -17.77 -9.30 19.26
N VAL A 242 -17.78 -9.14 17.95
CA VAL A 242 -18.01 -10.22 16.99
C VAL A 242 -16.85 -11.21 17.08
N LYS A 243 -17.16 -12.49 17.22
CA LYS A 243 -16.15 -13.55 17.21
C LYS A 243 -15.68 -13.82 15.78
N LEU A 244 -14.44 -14.26 15.62
CA LEU A 244 -13.88 -14.57 14.29
C LEU A 244 -14.73 -15.62 13.54
N SER A 245 -15.34 -16.56 14.26
CA SER A 245 -16.27 -17.55 13.70
C SER A 245 -17.51 -16.91 13.07
N GLU A 246 -18.03 -15.84 13.64
CA GLU A 246 -19.21 -15.13 13.13
C GLU A 246 -18.90 -14.39 11.82
N TYR A 247 -17.66 -13.87 11.66
CA TYR A 247 -17.21 -13.31 10.38
C TYR A 247 -17.20 -14.36 9.26
N MET A 248 -16.73 -15.57 9.57
CA MET A 248 -16.73 -16.68 8.59
C MET A 248 -18.15 -17.11 8.23
N GLU A 249 -19.07 -17.10 9.18
CA GLU A 249 -20.49 -17.40 8.94
C GLU A 249 -21.15 -16.34 8.06
N ILE A 250 -20.91 -15.06 8.32
CA ILE A 250 -21.38 -13.93 7.50
C ILE A 250 -20.87 -14.09 6.06
N ILE A 251 -19.59 -14.36 5.87
CA ILE A 251 -19.00 -14.57 4.54
C ILE A 251 -19.64 -15.78 3.86
N ARG A 252 -19.85 -16.89 4.60
CA ARG A 252 -20.42 -18.12 4.05
C ARG A 252 -21.87 -17.94 3.61
N ASN A 253 -22.66 -17.13 4.29
CA ASN A 253 -24.09 -16.98 4.04
C ASN A 253 -24.42 -15.82 3.09
N ASN A 254 -23.49 -14.87 2.88
CA ASN A 254 -23.72 -13.69 2.04
C ASN A 254 -23.18 -13.89 0.62
N LYS A 255 -24.04 -14.31 -0.31
CA LYS A 255 -23.70 -14.50 -1.74
C LYS A 255 -23.18 -13.24 -2.43
N PRO A 256 -23.79 -12.02 -2.28
CA PRO A 256 -23.24 -10.77 -2.83
C PRO A 256 -21.84 -10.47 -2.34
N MET A 257 -21.56 -10.67 -1.06
CA MET A 257 -20.25 -10.45 -0.47
C MET A 257 -19.19 -11.36 -1.07
N LYS A 258 -19.48 -12.66 -1.23
CA LYS A 258 -18.56 -13.61 -1.89
C LYS A 258 -18.23 -13.18 -3.32
N ARG A 259 -19.23 -12.76 -4.10
CA ARG A 259 -19.02 -12.28 -5.48
C ARG A 259 -18.15 -11.02 -5.50
N LEU A 260 -18.36 -10.10 -4.56
CA LEU A 260 -17.53 -8.89 -4.44
C LEU A 260 -16.10 -9.23 -4.05
N MET A 261 -15.88 -10.18 -3.14
CA MET A 261 -14.55 -10.66 -2.76
C MET A 261 -13.80 -11.26 -3.94
N VAL A 262 -14.45 -12.11 -4.74
CA VAL A 262 -13.84 -12.72 -5.94
C VAL A 262 -13.50 -11.64 -6.98
N ALA A 263 -14.41 -10.71 -7.23
CA ALA A 263 -14.14 -9.59 -8.14
C ALA A 263 -12.97 -8.71 -7.65
N GLY A 264 -12.93 -8.39 -6.36
CA GLY A 264 -11.85 -7.63 -5.75
C GLY A 264 -10.50 -8.35 -5.83
N ALA A 265 -10.49 -9.66 -5.58
CA ALA A 265 -9.29 -10.49 -5.69
C ALA A 265 -8.77 -10.53 -7.15
N GLY A 266 -9.67 -10.69 -8.12
CA GLY A 266 -9.31 -10.65 -9.54
C GLY A 266 -8.70 -9.30 -9.97
N CYS A 267 -9.30 -8.18 -9.57
CA CYS A 267 -8.74 -6.85 -9.83
C CYS A 267 -7.36 -6.65 -9.19
N LYS A 268 -7.17 -7.14 -7.96
CA LYS A 268 -5.88 -7.06 -7.26
C LYS A 268 -4.82 -7.94 -7.91
N LEU A 269 -5.18 -9.13 -8.35
CA LEU A 269 -4.28 -10.02 -9.07
C LEU A 269 -3.83 -9.39 -10.40
N ALA A 270 -4.75 -8.87 -11.19
CA ALA A 270 -4.44 -8.18 -12.44
C ALA A 270 -3.47 -7.00 -12.21
N LEU A 271 -3.75 -6.16 -11.20
CA LEU A 271 -2.86 -5.06 -10.83
C LEU A 271 -1.48 -5.56 -10.39
N ALA A 272 -1.42 -6.60 -9.58
CA ALA A 272 -0.16 -7.15 -9.10
C ALA A 272 0.71 -7.71 -10.24
N ILE A 273 0.10 -8.36 -11.23
CA ILE A 273 0.81 -8.84 -12.42
C ILE A 273 1.31 -7.66 -13.26
N ALA A 274 0.44 -6.68 -13.54
CA ALA A 274 0.77 -5.52 -14.38
C ALA A 274 1.85 -4.61 -13.78
N THR A 275 1.98 -4.56 -12.47
CA THR A 275 2.96 -3.70 -11.77
C THR A 275 4.18 -4.45 -11.24
N ASN A 276 4.26 -5.75 -11.45
CA ASN A 276 5.39 -6.55 -10.97
C ASN A 276 6.64 -6.28 -11.83
N THR A 277 7.70 -5.81 -11.20
CA THR A 277 8.97 -5.49 -11.89
C THR A 277 9.58 -6.69 -12.61
N THR A 278 9.45 -7.89 -12.06
CA THR A 278 9.96 -9.11 -12.71
C THR A 278 9.22 -9.36 -14.02
N VAL A 279 7.90 -9.18 -14.05
CA VAL A 279 7.09 -9.32 -15.28
C VAL A 279 7.46 -8.24 -16.29
N LEU A 280 7.60 -6.99 -15.84
CA LEU A 280 8.00 -5.88 -16.69
C LEU A 280 9.43 -6.06 -17.24
N LEU A 281 10.34 -6.56 -16.42
CA LEU A 281 11.71 -6.84 -16.82
C LEU A 281 11.77 -7.99 -17.85
N ALA A 282 10.96 -9.02 -17.67
CA ALA A 282 10.84 -10.09 -18.65
C ALA A 282 10.24 -9.58 -19.98
N LEU A 283 9.18 -8.76 -19.92
CA LEU A 283 8.53 -8.21 -21.10
C LEU A 283 9.45 -7.26 -21.87
N TYR A 284 9.97 -6.24 -21.21
CA TYR A 284 10.77 -5.20 -21.86
C TYR A 284 12.23 -5.59 -22.08
N GLY A 285 12.81 -6.38 -21.19
CA GLY A 285 14.20 -6.83 -21.27
C GLY A 285 14.38 -8.02 -22.20
N ILE A 286 13.61 -9.09 -22.01
CA ILE A 286 13.77 -10.36 -22.74
C ILE A 286 13.05 -10.29 -24.09
N LEU A 287 11.77 -9.88 -24.11
CA LEU A 287 10.98 -9.88 -25.35
C LEU A 287 11.28 -8.68 -26.25
N MET A 288 11.51 -7.50 -25.69
CA MET A 288 11.78 -6.27 -26.45
C MET A 288 13.26 -5.86 -26.47
N GLY A 289 14.12 -6.55 -25.74
CA GLY A 289 15.57 -6.37 -25.74
C GLY A 289 16.07 -5.10 -25.05
N ASN A 290 15.20 -4.23 -24.49
CA ASN A 290 15.60 -2.96 -23.92
C ASN A 290 14.64 -2.46 -22.81
N TYR A 291 14.92 -2.88 -21.59
CA TYR A 291 14.13 -2.46 -20.42
C TYR A 291 14.32 -0.96 -20.10
N ASP A 292 15.56 -0.49 -20.09
CA ASP A 292 15.89 0.85 -19.58
C ASP A 292 15.32 1.98 -20.44
N SER A 293 15.25 1.80 -21.78
CA SER A 293 14.69 2.83 -22.66
C SER A 293 13.16 2.78 -22.76
N LEU A 294 12.56 1.62 -22.56
CA LEU A 294 11.12 1.44 -22.75
C LEU A 294 10.31 1.63 -21.45
N TYR A 295 10.87 1.24 -20.30
CA TYR A 295 10.16 1.26 -19.03
C TYR A 295 9.65 2.66 -18.65
N LEU A 296 10.53 3.64 -18.66
CA LEU A 296 10.19 5.00 -18.21
C LEU A 296 9.16 5.69 -19.13
N PRO A 297 9.30 5.71 -20.47
CA PRO A 297 8.29 6.25 -21.36
C PRO A 297 6.93 5.57 -21.24
N MET A 298 6.90 4.24 -21.12
CA MET A 298 5.65 3.50 -20.97
C MET A 298 4.97 3.78 -19.63
N MET A 299 5.73 3.94 -18.56
CA MET A 299 5.18 4.35 -17.26
C MET A 299 4.59 5.76 -17.32
N ILE A 300 5.27 6.72 -17.93
CA ILE A 300 4.76 8.08 -18.12
C ILE A 300 3.45 8.05 -18.91
N LEU A 301 3.44 7.34 -20.02
CA LEU A 301 2.24 7.19 -20.86
C LEU A 301 1.08 6.56 -20.08
N GLY A 302 1.34 5.51 -19.31
CA GLY A 302 0.38 4.87 -18.43
C GLY A 302 -0.27 5.85 -17.45
N TYR A 303 0.53 6.68 -16.77
CA TYR A 303 0.00 7.69 -15.85
C TYR A 303 -0.77 8.81 -16.55
N VAL A 304 -0.31 9.27 -17.72
CA VAL A 304 -1.01 10.28 -18.52
C VAL A 304 -2.43 9.80 -18.89
N PHE A 305 -2.60 8.53 -19.23
CA PHE A 305 -3.92 7.97 -19.53
C PHE A 305 -4.70 7.60 -18.26
N ALA A 306 -4.04 7.16 -17.20
CA ALA A 306 -4.71 6.75 -15.96
C ALA A 306 -5.51 7.90 -15.31
N VAL A 307 -4.98 9.13 -15.31
CA VAL A 307 -5.62 10.28 -14.67
C VAL A 307 -6.97 10.63 -15.32
N PRO A 308 -7.09 10.83 -16.65
CA PRO A 308 -8.38 11.07 -17.30
C PRO A 308 -9.38 9.92 -17.08
N PHE A 309 -8.95 8.66 -17.22
CA PHE A 309 -9.82 7.52 -16.98
C PHE A 309 -10.31 7.45 -15.53
N PHE A 310 -9.46 7.77 -14.57
CA PHE A 310 -9.84 7.86 -13.16
C PHE A 310 -10.92 8.92 -12.94
N LEU A 311 -10.73 10.14 -13.47
CA LEU A 311 -11.71 11.23 -13.35
C LEU A 311 -13.04 10.88 -14.01
N LEU A 312 -13.00 10.24 -15.18
CA LEU A 312 -14.19 9.76 -15.88
C LEU A 312 -14.90 8.66 -15.09
N SER A 313 -14.16 7.76 -14.44
CA SER A 313 -14.73 6.70 -13.62
C SER A 313 -15.45 7.26 -12.39
N VAL A 314 -14.84 8.24 -11.72
CA VAL A 314 -15.46 8.96 -10.59
C VAL A 314 -16.76 9.66 -11.05
N ARG A 315 -16.73 10.40 -12.15
CA ARG A 315 -17.90 11.05 -12.72
C ARG A 315 -19.02 10.08 -13.08
N THR A 316 -18.64 8.94 -13.67
CA THR A 316 -19.61 7.89 -14.02
C THR A 316 -20.22 7.26 -12.78
N SER A 317 -19.41 7.00 -11.77
CA SER A 317 -19.85 6.46 -10.49
C SER A 317 -20.83 7.39 -9.77
N GLN A 318 -20.57 8.70 -9.79
CA GLN A 318 -21.47 9.70 -9.19
C GLN A 318 -22.80 9.79 -9.95
N LYS A 319 -22.79 9.72 -11.29
CA LYS A 319 -24.00 9.87 -12.12
C LYS A 319 -24.82 8.58 -12.28
N LYS A 320 -24.18 7.43 -12.44
CA LYS A 320 -24.83 6.16 -12.80
C LYS A 320 -24.70 5.07 -11.71
N GLY A 321 -24.03 5.40 -10.59
CA GLY A 321 -23.76 4.47 -9.50
C GLY A 321 -22.50 3.62 -9.73
N GLN A 322 -22.00 3.07 -8.62
CA GLN A 322 -20.73 2.32 -8.59
C GLN A 322 -20.76 1.06 -9.46
N LYS A 323 -21.89 0.33 -9.48
CA LYS A 323 -22.02 -0.91 -10.25
C LYS A 323 -21.89 -0.64 -11.76
N ALA A 324 -22.58 0.36 -12.28
CA ALA A 324 -22.54 0.72 -13.70
C ALA A 324 -21.14 1.22 -14.11
N SER A 325 -20.48 2.00 -13.26
CA SER A 325 -19.09 2.43 -13.46
C SER A 325 -18.16 1.24 -13.56
N LEU A 326 -18.22 0.31 -12.59
CA LEU A 326 -17.39 -0.88 -12.58
C LEU A 326 -17.57 -1.71 -13.86
N GLN A 327 -18.81 -2.01 -14.23
CA GLN A 327 -19.10 -2.81 -15.44
C GLN A 327 -18.57 -2.16 -16.71
N LYS A 328 -18.73 -0.84 -16.84
CA LYS A 328 -18.25 -0.10 -18.01
C LYS A 328 -16.73 -0.15 -18.14
N TYR A 329 -16.00 0.18 -17.05
CA TYR A 329 -14.54 0.29 -17.12
C TYR A 329 -13.83 -1.06 -17.11
N VAL A 330 -14.40 -2.08 -16.46
CA VAL A 330 -13.91 -3.47 -16.61
C VAL A 330 -14.15 -3.97 -18.03
N GLY A 331 -15.30 -3.65 -18.64
CA GLY A 331 -15.56 -3.99 -20.03
C GLY A 331 -14.56 -3.36 -21.00
N ILE A 332 -14.20 -2.08 -20.81
CA ILE A 332 -13.16 -1.42 -21.59
C ILE A 332 -11.80 -2.12 -21.38
N ALA A 333 -11.43 -2.40 -20.15
CA ALA A 333 -10.16 -3.06 -19.83
C ALA A 333 -10.04 -4.50 -20.38
N LEU A 334 -11.14 -5.17 -20.69
CA LEU A 334 -11.13 -6.49 -21.31
C LEU A 334 -10.91 -6.46 -22.83
N VAL A 335 -11.14 -5.30 -23.45
CA VAL A 335 -10.99 -5.10 -24.91
C VAL A 335 -9.62 -4.51 -25.25
N CYS A 336 -8.98 -3.79 -24.33
CA CYS A 336 -7.63 -3.23 -24.47
C CYS A 336 -6.55 -4.21 -24.02
#